data_74914c8169e1bf926f38eb7476867406
#
_entry.id   74914c8169e1bf926f38eb7476867406
#
_cell.length_a   1.000
_cell.length_b   1.000
_cell.length_c   1.000
_cell.angle_alpha   90.00
_cell.angle_beta   90.00
_cell.angle_gamma   90.00
#
_symmetry.space_group_name_H-M   'P 1'
#
loop_
_entity.id
_entity.type
_entity.pdbx_description
1 polymer ?
#
loop_
_entity_poly.entity_id
_entity_poly.type
_entity_poly.pdbx_seq_one_letter_code
_entity_poly.pdbx_strand_id
1 'polypeptide(L)'
;MASGSVCRMDVAGWSTARRVTKQISVGNVAIGGSAPITVQSMTTTKTADVEGTLQQIYALAAAGCDIVRCTCNEREAAEGLAHIVPRSPVPIVADVHNNHLRALEALEAGVHCLRL
;
A
#
# COMPACT_ATOMS: atom_id res chain seq x y z
N MET A 1 -20.57 6.57 11.13
CA MET A 1 -20.10 6.99 11.86
C MET A 1 -19.64 8.05 11.76
N ALA A 2 -19.84 8.39 12.44
CA ALA A 2 -19.40 9.55 12.43
C ALA A 2 -18.06 9.49 12.35
N SER A 3 -17.67 9.02 11.41
CA SER A 3 -16.26 9.02 11.26
C SER A 3 -15.68 10.40 11.38
N GLY A 4 -16.49 11.42 11.18
CA GLY A 4 -16.02 12.77 11.38
C GLY A 4 -15.50 13.02 12.79
N SER A 5 -16.10 12.42 13.79
CA SER A 5 -15.62 12.58 15.16
C SER A 5 -14.29 11.87 15.38
N VAL A 6 -14.07 10.78 14.66
CA VAL A 6 -12.79 10.07 14.75
C VAL A 6 -11.66 10.89 14.13
N CYS A 7 -11.97 11.68 13.14
CA CYS A 7 -10.99 12.51 12.46
C CYS A 7 -10.67 13.78 13.23
N ARG A 8 -11.36 14.03 14.30
CA ARG A 8 -11.17 15.21 15.10
C ARG A 8 -10.56 14.80 16.42
N MET A 9 -9.42 15.35 16.71
CA MET A 9 -8.74 15.03 17.95
C MET A 9 -8.71 16.25 18.85
N ASP A 10 -9.17 16.05 20.08
CA ASP A 10 -9.11 17.06 21.08
C ASP A 10 -7.99 16.67 22.07
N VAL A 11 -6.94 17.44 22.08
CA VAL A 11 -5.81 17.22 22.96
C VAL A 11 -5.60 18.45 23.79
N ALA A 12 -5.69 18.33 25.10
CA ALA A 12 -5.51 19.45 26.03
C ALA A 12 -6.38 20.65 25.67
N GLY A 13 -7.62 20.41 25.32
CA GLY A 13 -8.55 21.48 24.93
C GLY A 13 -8.40 21.96 23.51
N TRP A 14 -7.51 21.38 22.75
CA TRP A 14 -7.34 21.72 21.35
C TRP A 14 -8.26 20.87 20.49
N SER A 15 -8.84 21.48 19.48
CA SER A 15 -9.63 20.79 18.50
C SER A 15 -9.01 21.02 17.15
N THR A 16 -8.50 19.95 16.53
CA THR A 16 -7.91 20.02 15.21
C THR A 16 -8.84 19.37 14.22
N ALA A 17 -9.50 20.18 13.39
CA ALA A 17 -10.32 19.65 12.33
C ALA A 17 -9.43 19.19 11.18
N ARG A 18 -9.68 17.98 10.70
CA ARG A 18 -8.96 17.49 9.53
C ARG A 18 -9.35 18.26 8.28
N ARG A 19 -8.36 18.52 7.45
CA ARG A 19 -8.62 19.08 6.14
C ARG A 19 -9.48 18.11 5.33
N VAL A 20 -10.45 18.64 4.61
CA VAL A 20 -11.26 17.82 3.70
C VAL A 20 -10.39 17.49 2.48
N THR A 21 -10.10 16.24 2.28
CA THR A 21 -9.30 15.77 1.16
C THR A 21 -10.15 14.92 0.23
N LYS A 22 -9.65 14.74 -0.99
CA LYS A 22 -10.30 13.87 -1.94
C LYS A 22 -10.04 12.42 -1.55
N GLN A 23 -11.09 11.61 -1.50
CA GLN A 23 -10.94 10.20 -1.21
C GLN A 23 -10.56 9.45 -2.47
N ILE A 24 -9.55 8.59 -2.36
CA ILE A 24 -9.12 7.68 -3.43
C ILE A 24 -9.12 6.25 -2.89
N SER A 25 -8.86 5.31 -3.76
CA SER A 25 -8.77 3.90 -3.37
C SER A 25 -7.49 3.27 -3.87
N VAL A 26 -6.86 2.48 -3.01
CA VAL A 26 -5.76 1.59 -3.40
C VAL A 26 -6.30 0.18 -3.29
N GLY A 27 -6.59 -0.44 -4.42
CA GLY A 27 -7.35 -1.67 -4.43
C GLY A 27 -8.72 -1.44 -3.77
N ASN A 28 -9.01 -2.19 -2.71
CA ASN A 28 -10.25 -2.04 -1.96
C ASN A 28 -10.10 -1.20 -0.68
N VAL A 29 -8.96 -0.54 -0.51
CA VAL A 29 -8.68 0.27 0.68
C VAL A 29 -8.88 1.74 0.34
N ALA A 30 -9.79 2.40 1.04
CA ALA A 30 -10.07 3.82 0.86
C ALA A 30 -9.04 4.67 1.61
N ILE A 31 -8.58 5.74 0.98
CA ILE A 31 -7.59 6.65 1.53
C ILE A 31 -8.06 8.07 1.33
N GLY A 32 -7.95 8.88 2.37
CA GLY A 32 -8.35 10.28 2.33
C GLY A 32 -9.84 10.47 2.56
N GLY A 33 -10.32 11.69 2.38
CA GLY A 33 -11.72 12.02 2.65
C GLY A 33 -12.09 11.71 4.09
N SER A 34 -13.14 10.93 4.27
CA SER A 34 -13.60 10.49 5.58
C SER A 34 -13.14 9.09 5.95
N ALA A 35 -12.28 8.48 5.14
CA ALA A 35 -11.79 7.14 5.41
C ALA A 35 -10.90 7.11 6.67
N PRO A 36 -10.89 5.98 7.40
CA PRO A 36 -9.99 5.85 8.55
C PRO A 36 -8.54 5.80 8.10
N ILE A 37 -7.65 6.08 9.04
CA ILE A 37 -6.21 5.99 8.78
C ILE A 37 -5.84 4.54 8.52
N THR A 38 -5.04 4.29 7.48
CA THR A 38 -4.59 2.96 7.12
C THR A 38 -3.15 2.73 7.58
N VAL A 39 -2.81 1.46 7.76
CA VAL A 39 -1.46 1.04 8.14
C VAL A 39 -0.77 0.46 6.91
N GLN A 40 0.36 1.03 6.56
CA GLN A 40 1.18 0.56 5.44
C GLN A 40 2.55 0.13 5.93
N SER A 41 3.05 -0.97 5.41
CA SER A 41 4.40 -1.44 5.71
C SER A 41 5.09 -1.88 4.43
N MET A 42 6.36 -2.23 4.55
CA MET A 42 7.18 -2.67 3.42
C MET A 42 7.72 -4.07 3.67
N THR A 43 7.91 -4.81 2.60
CA THR A 43 8.68 -6.04 2.66
C THR A 43 10.17 -5.72 2.66
N THR A 44 10.95 -6.61 3.27
CA THR A 44 12.42 -6.48 3.32
C THR A 44 13.11 -7.50 2.42
N THR A 45 12.36 -8.43 1.86
CA THR A 45 12.88 -9.42 0.91
C THR A 45 13.05 -8.81 -0.46
N LYS A 46 13.83 -9.48 -1.30
CA LYS A 46 13.85 -9.13 -2.72
C LYS A 46 12.51 -9.52 -3.33
N THR A 47 11.92 -8.61 -4.07
CA THR A 47 10.60 -8.85 -4.67
C THR A 47 10.62 -10.00 -5.69
N ALA A 48 11.78 -10.26 -6.29
CA ALA A 48 11.96 -11.42 -7.16
C ALA A 48 11.81 -12.75 -6.41
N ASP A 49 12.04 -12.76 -5.11
CA ASP A 49 11.79 -13.92 -4.26
C ASP A 49 10.30 -13.95 -3.87
N VAL A 50 9.51 -14.53 -4.74
CA VAL A 50 8.04 -14.49 -4.62
C VAL A 50 7.56 -15.13 -3.32
N GLU A 51 8.06 -16.32 -3.00
CA GLU A 51 7.58 -17.04 -1.81
C GLU A 51 7.98 -16.34 -0.52
N GLY A 52 9.22 -15.87 -0.42
CA GLY A 52 9.67 -15.13 0.75
C GLY A 52 8.92 -13.82 0.93
N THR A 53 8.66 -13.12 -0.15
CA THR A 53 7.89 -11.88 -0.13
C THR A 53 6.44 -12.14 0.29
N LEU A 54 5.81 -13.19 -0.25
CA LEU A 54 4.45 -13.55 0.13
C LEU A 54 4.34 -13.92 1.59
N GLN A 55 5.32 -14.63 2.15
CA GLN A 55 5.32 -14.95 3.56
C GLN A 55 5.35 -13.68 4.42
N GLN A 56 6.15 -12.70 4.04
CA GLN A 56 6.16 -11.42 4.75
C GLN A 56 4.83 -10.69 4.62
N ILE A 57 4.24 -10.70 3.44
CA ILE A 57 2.93 -10.07 3.21
C ILE A 57 1.86 -10.72 4.10
N TYR A 58 1.84 -12.04 4.18
CA TYR A 58 0.87 -12.74 5.03
C TYR A 58 1.08 -12.38 6.50
N ALA A 59 2.32 -12.32 6.96
CA ALA A 59 2.62 -11.95 8.33
C ALA A 59 2.19 -10.51 8.64
N LEU A 60 2.45 -9.59 7.72
CA LEU A 60 2.04 -8.19 7.86
C LEU A 60 0.53 -8.05 7.87
N ALA A 61 -0.17 -8.75 6.98
CA ALA A 61 -1.62 -8.73 6.94
C ALA A 61 -2.21 -9.27 8.23
N ALA A 62 -1.65 -10.35 8.77
CA ALA A 62 -2.09 -10.93 10.03
C ALA A 62 -1.86 -9.98 11.21
N ALA A 63 -0.86 -9.11 11.12
CA ALA A 63 -0.57 -8.12 12.15
C ALA A 63 -1.45 -6.87 12.03
N GLY A 64 -2.29 -6.77 11.01
CA GLY A 64 -3.20 -5.65 10.83
C GLY A 64 -2.80 -4.63 9.77
N CYS A 65 -1.82 -4.96 8.93
CA CYS A 65 -1.40 -4.08 7.85
C CYS A 65 -2.47 -4.04 6.76
N ASP A 66 -2.80 -2.85 6.30
CA ASP A 66 -3.84 -2.66 5.28
C ASP A 66 -3.29 -2.67 3.86
N ILE A 67 -2.06 -2.20 3.69
CA ILE A 67 -1.40 -2.05 2.40
C ILE A 67 0.06 -2.43 2.57
N VAL A 68 0.62 -3.15 1.60
CA VAL A 68 2.04 -3.53 1.63
C VAL A 68 2.74 -2.97 0.41
N ARG A 69 3.92 -2.41 0.63
CA ARG A 69 4.77 -1.86 -0.41
C ARG A 69 5.95 -2.80 -0.69
N CYS A 70 6.16 -3.10 -1.95
CA CYS A 70 7.25 -3.95 -2.41
C CYS A 70 8.14 -3.15 -3.36
N THR A 71 9.44 -3.32 -3.24
CA THR A 71 10.40 -2.65 -4.11
C THR A 71 10.32 -3.21 -5.53
N CYS A 72 10.37 -2.33 -6.52
CA CYS A 72 10.36 -2.73 -7.93
C CYS A 72 11.41 -1.94 -8.68
N ASN A 73 12.68 -2.28 -8.48
CA ASN A 73 13.81 -1.60 -9.11
C ASN A 73 14.46 -2.43 -10.21
N GLU A 74 14.05 -3.67 -10.38
CA GLU A 74 14.61 -4.61 -11.34
C GLU A 74 13.50 -5.25 -12.13
N ARG A 75 13.84 -5.74 -13.32
CA ARG A 75 12.88 -6.44 -14.15
C ARG A 75 12.37 -7.70 -13.46
N GLU A 76 13.24 -8.41 -12.79
CA GLU A 76 12.89 -9.62 -12.05
C GLU A 76 11.91 -9.32 -10.92
N ALA A 77 12.02 -8.14 -10.31
CA ALA A 77 11.08 -7.70 -9.29
C ALA A 77 9.69 -7.49 -9.91
N ALA A 78 9.62 -6.87 -11.09
CA ALA A 78 8.34 -6.68 -11.77
C ALA A 78 7.72 -8.02 -12.16
N GLU A 79 8.51 -8.97 -12.62
CA GLU A 79 8.03 -10.32 -12.93
C GLU A 79 7.52 -11.01 -11.66
N GLY A 80 8.24 -10.83 -10.55
CA GLY A 80 7.81 -11.36 -9.26
C GLY A 80 6.48 -10.78 -8.82
N LEU A 81 6.26 -9.49 -9.02
CA LEU A 81 4.99 -8.84 -8.69
C LEU A 81 3.82 -9.45 -9.42
N ALA A 82 4.01 -9.87 -10.67
CA ALA A 82 2.95 -10.52 -11.42
C ALA A 82 2.45 -11.80 -10.75
N HIS A 83 3.29 -12.46 -9.98
CA HIS A 83 2.90 -13.64 -9.20
C HIS A 83 2.44 -13.29 -7.79
N ILE A 84 2.92 -12.19 -7.24
CA ILE A 84 2.60 -11.76 -5.87
C ILE A 84 1.20 -11.15 -5.80
N VAL A 85 0.89 -10.25 -6.71
CA VAL A 85 -0.35 -9.46 -6.66
C VAL A 85 -1.60 -10.33 -6.58
N PRO A 86 -1.78 -11.37 -7.44
CA PRO A 86 -2.99 -12.18 -7.37
C PRO A 86 -3.12 -13.00 -6.09
N ARG A 87 -2.01 -13.27 -5.42
CA ARG A 87 -1.98 -14.10 -4.20
C ARG A 87 -1.98 -13.28 -2.92
N SER A 88 -1.83 -11.95 -3.02
CA SER A 88 -1.75 -11.10 -1.84
C SER A 88 -3.12 -10.86 -1.23
N PRO A 89 -3.27 -10.98 0.10
CA PRO A 89 -4.53 -10.68 0.77
C PRO A 89 -4.78 -9.18 0.92
N VAL A 90 -3.79 -8.34 0.63
CA VAL A 90 -3.88 -6.88 0.76
C VAL A 90 -3.39 -6.21 -0.51
N PRO A 91 -3.81 -4.96 -0.78
CA PRO A 91 -3.30 -4.23 -1.94
C PRO A 91 -1.78 -4.06 -1.89
N ILE A 92 -1.16 -4.10 -3.06
CA ILE A 92 0.28 -3.99 -3.22
C ILE A 92 0.63 -2.66 -3.89
N VAL A 93 1.59 -1.96 -3.31
CA VAL A 93 2.19 -0.76 -3.88
C VAL A 93 3.57 -1.12 -4.42
N ALA A 94 3.84 -0.79 -5.66
CA ALA A 94 5.18 -0.96 -6.22
C ALA A 94 6.00 0.31 -5.95
N ASP A 95 7.13 0.15 -5.28
CA ASP A 95 8.04 1.24 -4.97
C ASP A 95 9.13 1.28 -6.03
N VAL A 96 9.00 2.22 -6.96
CA VAL A 96 9.88 2.35 -8.11
C VAL A 96 10.79 3.55 -7.89
N HIS A 97 12.09 3.39 -8.17
CA HIS A 97 13.06 4.46 -7.99
C HIS A 97 13.56 4.98 -9.34
N ASN A 98 12.96 6.07 -9.81
CA ASN A 98 13.43 6.82 -10.97
C ASN A 98 13.59 6.01 -12.27
N ASN A 99 12.76 4.99 -12.47
CA ASN A 99 12.82 4.19 -13.69
C ASN A 99 11.40 3.95 -14.20
N HIS A 100 11.02 4.71 -15.22
CA HIS A 100 9.66 4.62 -15.77
C HIS A 100 9.35 3.25 -16.40
N LEU A 101 10.37 2.55 -16.91
CA LEU A 101 10.16 1.21 -17.47
C LEU A 101 9.71 0.23 -16.39
N ARG A 102 10.31 0.33 -15.21
CA ARG A 102 9.90 -0.52 -14.07
C ARG A 102 8.48 -0.18 -13.63
N ALA A 103 8.11 1.11 -13.70
CA ALA A 103 6.76 1.52 -13.35
C ALA A 103 5.74 0.92 -14.32
N LEU A 104 6.01 0.96 -15.61
CA LEU A 104 5.13 0.36 -16.62
C LEU A 104 5.02 -1.15 -16.44
N GLU A 105 6.12 -1.82 -16.17
CA GLU A 105 6.12 -3.26 -15.92
C GLU A 105 5.33 -3.62 -14.67
N ALA A 106 5.44 -2.80 -13.63
CA ALA A 106 4.67 -3.01 -12.41
C ALA A 106 3.17 -2.86 -12.66
N LEU A 107 2.77 -1.88 -13.46
CA LEU A 107 1.37 -1.71 -13.84
C LEU A 107 0.85 -2.93 -14.62
N GLU A 108 1.64 -3.46 -15.53
CA GLU A 108 1.28 -4.68 -16.26
C GLU A 108 1.16 -5.87 -15.32
N ALA A 109 1.95 -5.90 -14.26
CA ALA A 109 1.86 -6.95 -13.24
C ALA A 109 0.59 -6.85 -12.40
N GLY A 110 -0.11 -5.73 -12.45
CA GLY A 110 -1.39 -5.56 -11.79
C GLY A 110 -1.34 -4.90 -10.42
N VAL A 111 -0.26 -4.18 -10.09
CA VAL A 111 -0.18 -3.51 -8.80
C VAL A 111 -1.28 -2.47 -8.64
N HIS A 112 -1.66 -2.21 -7.39
CA HIS A 112 -2.79 -1.34 -7.09
C HIS A 112 -2.37 0.12 -6.99
N CYS A 113 -1.09 0.41 -6.81
CA CYS A 113 -0.57 1.75 -6.67
C CYS A 113 0.92 1.77 -7.00
N LEU A 114 1.40 2.91 -7.48
CA LEU A 114 2.82 3.14 -7.71
C LEU A 114 3.31 4.25 -6.80
N ARG A 115 4.52 4.08 -6.30
CA ARG A 115 5.25 5.15 -5.64
C ARG A 115 6.51 5.40 -6.45
N LEU A 116 6.63 6.58 -6.98
CA LEU A 116 7.74 6.97 -7.86
C LEU A 116 8.84 7.69 -7.09
#